data_830aa5d054d45ce179747387224447cb
#
_entry.id   830aa5d054d45ce179747387224447cb
#
_cell.length_a   1.000
_cell.length_b   1.000
_cell.length_c   1.000
_cell.angle_alpha   90.00
_cell.angle_beta   90.00
_cell.angle_gamma   90.00
#
_symmetry.space_group_name_H-M   'P 1'
#
loop_
_entity.id
_entity.type
_entity.pdbx_description
1 polymer ?
#
loop_
_entity_poly.entity_id
_entity_poly.type
_entity_poly.pdbx_seq_one_letter_code
_entity_poly.pdbx_strand_id
1 'polypeptide(L)'
;MATKTELSTDTAQELLEYEPDELVRLLGVRQAAIEKDPSIQGSFDPDVQQEDYAWADVVTVGKRIWNTLHIQAYNFVCGDDEESKEWRERIIGALGVSVAAGVVALSNALISIGIAAALAGVLAALLIKHFFIPAAKDGYETACKLWKEELPQSSE
;
A
#
# COMPACT_ATOMS: atom_id res chain seq x y z
N MET A 1 -11.72 -21.35 -9.44
CA MET A 1 -11.48 -20.71 -8.20
C MET A 1 -11.48 -19.19 -8.34
N ALA A 2 -12.25 -18.51 -7.52
CA ALA A 2 -12.35 -17.06 -7.65
C ALA A 2 -11.07 -16.39 -7.20
N THR A 3 -10.53 -15.50 -8.04
CA THR A 3 -9.45 -14.63 -7.64
C THR A 3 -10.02 -13.62 -6.66
N LYS A 4 -9.27 -13.29 -5.62
CA LYS A 4 -9.69 -12.25 -4.68
C LYS A 4 -9.52 -10.91 -5.39
N THR A 5 -10.64 -10.35 -5.82
CA THR A 5 -10.65 -9.05 -6.50
C THR A 5 -10.84 -7.90 -5.52
N GLU A 6 -11.16 -8.22 -4.27
CA GLU A 6 -11.32 -7.22 -3.23
C GLU A 6 -10.53 -7.65 -2.00
N LEU A 7 -9.90 -6.67 -1.35
CA LEU A 7 -9.19 -6.92 -0.11
C LEU A 7 -10.22 -7.03 1.03
N SER A 8 -10.19 -8.13 1.78
CA SER A 8 -11.05 -8.28 2.94
C SER A 8 -10.42 -7.58 4.15
N THR A 9 -11.24 -7.23 5.13
CA THR A 9 -10.72 -6.65 6.37
C THR A 9 -9.85 -7.64 7.13
N ASP A 10 -10.14 -8.94 7.03
CA ASP A 10 -9.33 -9.97 7.67
C ASP A 10 -7.92 -10.00 7.08
N THR A 11 -7.80 -9.97 5.75
CA THR A 11 -6.50 -9.93 5.09
C THR A 11 -5.78 -8.63 5.39
N ALA A 12 -6.51 -7.51 5.42
CA ALA A 12 -5.93 -6.22 5.78
C ALA A 12 -5.36 -6.25 7.20
N GLN A 13 -6.09 -6.87 8.14
CA GLN A 13 -5.62 -6.99 9.51
C GLN A 13 -4.35 -7.83 9.59
N GLU A 14 -4.27 -8.91 8.83
CA GLU A 14 -3.07 -9.74 8.77
C GLU A 14 -1.86 -8.92 8.27
N LEU A 15 -2.07 -8.10 7.24
CA LEU A 15 -1.00 -7.26 6.72
C LEU A 15 -0.53 -6.25 7.75
N LEU A 16 -1.44 -5.72 8.55
CA LEU A 16 -1.10 -4.77 9.60
C LEU A 16 -0.27 -5.39 10.72
N GLU A 17 -0.29 -6.70 10.87
CA GLU A 17 0.50 -7.38 11.89
C GLU A 17 1.98 -7.50 11.52
N TYR A 18 2.31 -7.33 10.24
CA TYR A 18 3.71 -7.35 9.81
C TYR A 18 4.41 -6.04 10.17
N GLU A 19 5.71 -6.15 10.46
CA GLU A 19 6.53 -4.97 10.62
C GLU A 19 6.74 -4.28 9.27
N PRO A 20 7.00 -2.97 9.25
CA PRO A 20 7.22 -2.26 7.97
C PRO A 20 8.30 -2.90 7.10
N ASP A 21 9.40 -3.37 7.69
CA ASP A 21 10.46 -4.03 6.92
C ASP A 21 9.96 -5.30 6.25
N GLU A 22 9.11 -6.05 6.94
CA GLU A 22 8.51 -7.26 6.38
C GLU A 22 7.56 -6.94 5.23
N LEU A 23 6.83 -5.84 5.35
CA LEU A 23 5.93 -5.41 4.27
C LEU A 23 6.71 -4.97 3.04
N VAL A 24 7.84 -4.29 3.23
CA VAL A 24 8.71 -3.92 2.10
C VAL A 24 9.24 -5.19 1.42
N ARG A 25 9.65 -6.17 2.20
CA ARG A 25 10.09 -7.46 1.64
C ARG A 25 8.96 -8.12 0.87
N LEU A 26 7.75 -8.10 1.42
CA LEU A 26 6.59 -8.70 0.76
C LEU A 26 6.28 -8.00 -0.57
N LEU A 27 6.45 -6.67 -0.64
CA LEU A 27 6.34 -5.96 -1.91
C LEU A 27 7.33 -6.52 -2.93
N GLY A 28 8.57 -6.74 -2.52
CA GLY A 28 9.59 -7.28 -3.39
C GLY A 28 9.28 -8.70 -3.86
N VAL A 29 8.82 -9.55 -2.93
CA VAL A 29 8.45 -10.92 -3.24
C VAL A 29 7.30 -10.95 -4.26
N ARG A 30 6.28 -10.14 -4.02
CA ARG A 30 5.12 -10.12 -4.91
C ARG A 30 5.46 -9.55 -6.28
N GLN A 31 6.30 -8.51 -6.32
CA GLN A 31 6.74 -7.96 -7.61
C GLN A 31 7.53 -9.00 -8.40
N ALA A 32 8.45 -9.70 -7.75
CA ALA A 32 9.23 -10.75 -8.40
C ALA A 32 8.31 -11.86 -8.90
N ALA A 33 7.29 -12.21 -8.11
CA ALA A 33 6.33 -13.24 -8.50
C ALA A 33 5.48 -12.80 -9.70
N ILE A 34 5.09 -11.51 -9.76
CA ILE A 34 4.35 -10.97 -10.90
C ILE A 34 5.20 -11.05 -12.17
N GLU A 35 6.49 -10.77 -12.06
CA GLU A 35 7.39 -10.84 -13.21
C GLU A 35 7.52 -12.25 -13.74
N LYS A 36 7.45 -13.26 -12.86
CA LYS A 36 7.46 -14.66 -13.26
C LYS A 36 6.10 -15.12 -13.81
N ASP A 37 5.02 -14.63 -13.22
CA ASP A 37 3.66 -15.05 -13.57
C ASP A 37 2.72 -13.84 -13.48
N PRO A 38 2.60 -13.07 -14.57
CA PRO A 38 1.76 -11.88 -14.55
C PRO A 38 0.29 -12.14 -14.21
N SER A 39 -0.17 -13.37 -14.30
CA SER A 39 -1.58 -13.68 -14.02
C SER A 39 -1.96 -13.44 -12.55
N ILE A 40 -0.98 -13.41 -11.65
CA ILE A 40 -1.28 -13.21 -10.22
C ILE A 40 -1.50 -11.75 -9.84
N GLN A 41 -1.20 -10.80 -10.73
CA GLN A 41 -1.24 -9.38 -10.37
C GLN A 41 -2.62 -8.90 -9.92
N GLY A 42 -3.67 -9.58 -10.33
CA GLY A 42 -5.03 -9.21 -9.94
C GLY A 42 -5.49 -9.79 -8.61
N SER A 43 -4.67 -10.54 -7.92
CA SER A 43 -5.01 -11.16 -6.64
C SER A 43 -4.42 -10.37 -5.48
N PHE A 44 -5.25 -10.02 -4.49
CA PHE A 44 -4.77 -9.33 -3.28
C PHE A 44 -3.92 -10.23 -2.39
N ASP A 45 -4.09 -11.53 -2.50
CA ASP A 45 -3.37 -12.49 -1.65
C ASP A 45 -2.89 -13.66 -2.49
N PRO A 46 -1.93 -13.43 -3.41
CA PRO A 46 -1.43 -14.48 -4.26
C PRO A 46 -0.64 -15.52 -3.46
N ASP A 47 -0.73 -16.77 -3.88
CA ASP A 47 0.01 -17.85 -3.26
C ASP A 47 1.45 -17.81 -3.75
N VAL A 48 2.33 -17.20 -2.98
CA VAL A 48 3.74 -17.01 -3.33
C VAL A 48 4.62 -17.58 -2.23
N GLN A 49 5.58 -18.40 -2.64
CA GLN A 49 6.53 -19.00 -1.70
C GLN A 49 7.70 -18.05 -1.51
N GLN A 50 7.79 -17.42 -0.34
CA GLN A 50 8.83 -16.44 -0.07
C GLN A 50 10.23 -17.04 -0.10
N GLU A 51 10.36 -18.30 0.29
CA GLU A 51 11.65 -18.96 0.29
C GLU A 51 12.23 -19.20 -1.10
N ASP A 52 11.44 -19.03 -2.15
CA ASP A 52 11.93 -19.11 -3.52
C ASP A 52 12.76 -17.90 -3.93
N TYR A 53 12.83 -16.88 -3.07
CA TYR A 53 13.50 -15.62 -3.39
C TYR A 53 14.57 -15.29 -2.36
N ALA A 54 15.75 -14.88 -2.83
CA ALA A 54 16.83 -14.47 -1.94
C ALA A 54 16.44 -13.19 -1.21
N TRP A 55 16.67 -13.17 0.10
CA TRP A 55 16.29 -12.04 0.96
C TRP A 55 16.81 -10.70 0.43
N ALA A 56 18.12 -10.64 0.12
CA ALA A 56 18.73 -9.39 -0.31
C ALA A 56 18.10 -8.86 -1.60
N ASP A 57 17.77 -9.78 -2.53
CA ASP A 57 17.18 -9.40 -3.81
C ASP A 57 15.78 -8.83 -3.61
N VAL A 58 14.94 -9.49 -2.81
CA VAL A 58 13.56 -9.04 -2.63
C VAL A 58 13.49 -7.75 -1.81
N VAL A 59 14.42 -7.55 -0.86
CA VAL A 59 14.46 -6.29 -0.11
C VAL A 59 14.83 -5.14 -1.03
N THR A 60 15.81 -5.34 -1.92
CA THR A 60 16.20 -4.31 -2.89
C THR A 60 15.05 -3.95 -3.81
N VAL A 61 14.37 -4.97 -4.36
CA VAL A 61 13.21 -4.75 -5.23
C VAL A 61 12.11 -4.05 -4.46
N GLY A 62 11.83 -4.52 -3.23
CA GLY A 62 10.80 -3.93 -2.38
C GLY A 62 11.02 -2.47 -2.11
N LYS A 63 12.24 -2.07 -1.79
CA LYS A 63 12.58 -0.65 -1.55
C LYS A 63 12.38 0.18 -2.80
N ARG A 64 12.75 -0.34 -3.95
CA ARG A 64 12.57 0.37 -5.22
C ARG A 64 11.09 0.56 -5.52
N ILE A 65 10.28 -0.50 -5.32
CA ILE A 65 8.84 -0.43 -5.53
C ILE A 65 8.22 0.57 -4.55
N TRP A 66 8.60 0.51 -3.29
CA TRP A 66 8.12 1.45 -2.28
C TRP A 66 8.41 2.89 -2.70
N ASN A 67 9.68 3.18 -3.07
CA ASN A 67 10.07 4.54 -3.44
C ASN A 67 9.31 5.06 -4.65
N THR A 68 9.00 4.18 -5.60
CA THR A 68 8.28 4.59 -6.81
C THR A 68 6.79 4.73 -6.55
N LEU A 69 6.20 3.72 -5.93
CA LEU A 69 4.74 3.67 -5.81
C LEU A 69 4.20 4.63 -4.75
N HIS A 70 4.94 4.87 -3.66
CA HIS A 70 4.40 5.78 -2.65
C HIS A 70 4.34 7.23 -3.15
N ILE A 71 5.22 7.60 -4.09
CA ILE A 71 5.15 8.92 -4.73
C ILE A 71 3.89 9.03 -5.57
N GLN A 72 3.58 8.00 -6.36
CA GLN A 72 2.35 7.97 -7.15
C GLN A 72 1.12 8.02 -6.25
N ALA A 73 1.15 7.25 -5.17
CA ALA A 73 0.05 7.22 -4.22
C ALA A 73 -0.14 8.59 -3.56
N TYR A 74 0.96 9.25 -3.19
CA TYR A 74 0.90 10.59 -2.59
C TYR A 74 0.23 11.58 -3.54
N ASN A 75 0.67 11.58 -4.78
CA ASN A 75 0.14 12.52 -5.78
C ASN A 75 -1.36 12.34 -5.98
N PHE A 76 -1.85 11.11 -5.86
CA PHE A 76 -3.27 10.84 -6.01
C PHE A 76 -4.05 11.10 -4.72
N VAL A 77 -3.60 10.53 -3.61
CA VAL A 77 -4.34 10.62 -2.34
C VAL A 77 -4.29 12.03 -1.76
N CYS A 78 -3.14 12.67 -1.85
CA CYS A 78 -2.92 13.99 -1.25
C CYS A 78 -3.03 15.14 -2.25
N GLY A 79 -3.56 14.87 -3.44
CA GLY A 79 -3.78 15.90 -4.45
C GLY A 79 -4.91 16.83 -4.08
N ASP A 80 -5.03 17.92 -4.86
CA ASP A 80 -6.02 18.98 -4.61
C ASP A 80 -7.29 18.84 -5.43
N ASP A 81 -7.35 17.90 -6.38
CA ASP A 81 -8.53 17.74 -7.23
C ASP A 81 -9.67 17.05 -6.47
N GLU A 82 -10.87 17.13 -7.04
CA GLU A 82 -12.07 16.58 -6.39
C GLU A 82 -11.96 15.08 -6.14
N GLU A 83 -11.43 14.34 -7.10
CA GLU A 83 -11.30 12.90 -6.97
C GLU A 83 -10.37 12.53 -5.81
N SER A 84 -9.24 13.23 -5.69
CA SER A 84 -8.30 13.01 -4.59
C SER A 84 -8.95 13.30 -3.23
N LYS A 85 -9.72 14.40 -3.15
CA LYS A 85 -10.40 14.75 -1.93
C LYS A 85 -11.44 13.70 -1.54
N GLU A 86 -12.20 13.19 -2.49
CA GLU A 86 -13.19 12.16 -2.23
C GLU A 86 -12.54 10.88 -1.72
N TRP A 87 -11.46 10.43 -2.34
CA TRP A 87 -10.76 9.24 -1.88
C TRP A 87 -10.20 9.43 -0.48
N ARG A 88 -9.61 10.60 -0.23
CA ARG A 88 -9.05 10.93 1.08
C ARG A 88 -10.11 10.89 2.17
N GLU A 89 -11.29 11.44 1.90
CA GLU A 89 -12.40 11.42 2.83
C GLU A 89 -12.87 9.98 3.10
N ARG A 90 -12.90 9.14 2.08
CA ARG A 90 -13.27 7.72 2.23
C ARG A 90 -12.26 6.98 3.11
N ILE A 91 -10.98 7.23 2.89
CA ILE A 91 -9.91 6.60 3.66
C ILE A 91 -10.00 7.01 5.12
N ILE A 92 -10.15 8.32 5.37
CA ILE A 92 -10.25 8.85 6.73
C ILE A 92 -11.51 8.32 7.41
N GLY A 93 -12.62 8.30 6.71
CA GLY A 93 -13.87 7.74 7.25
C GLY A 93 -13.74 6.26 7.60
N ALA A 94 -13.08 5.50 6.75
CA ALA A 94 -12.84 4.07 6.99
C ALA A 94 -11.94 3.87 8.21
N LEU A 95 -10.89 4.70 8.36
CA LEU A 95 -10.01 4.64 9.54
C LEU A 95 -10.78 4.91 10.83
N GLY A 96 -11.83 5.71 10.75
CA GLY A 96 -12.70 5.94 11.90
C GLY A 96 -13.47 4.69 12.33
N VAL A 97 -13.65 3.74 11.42
CA VAL A 97 -14.27 2.45 11.72
C VAL A 97 -13.23 1.48 12.29
N SER A 98 -12.14 1.28 11.57
CA SER A 98 -11.02 0.45 12.01
C SER A 98 -9.82 0.73 11.12
N VAL A 99 -8.62 0.42 11.62
CA VAL A 99 -7.40 0.57 10.82
C VAL A 99 -7.46 -0.35 9.61
N ALA A 100 -7.96 -1.58 9.79
CA ALA A 100 -8.09 -2.53 8.67
C ALA A 100 -9.03 -1.98 7.59
N ALA A 101 -10.14 -1.35 7.98
CA ALA A 101 -11.04 -0.72 7.00
C ALA A 101 -10.33 0.39 6.22
N GLY A 102 -9.46 1.12 6.89
CA GLY A 102 -8.63 2.14 6.24
C GLY A 102 -7.70 1.55 5.20
N VAL A 103 -7.10 0.40 5.49
CA VAL A 103 -6.24 -0.31 4.53
C VAL A 103 -7.05 -0.71 3.30
N VAL A 104 -8.26 -1.23 3.50
CA VAL A 104 -9.13 -1.61 2.38
C VAL A 104 -9.45 -0.40 1.50
N ALA A 105 -9.85 0.72 2.12
CA ALA A 105 -10.20 1.93 1.37
C ALA A 105 -9.01 2.46 0.59
N LEU A 106 -7.83 2.52 1.21
CA LEU A 106 -6.63 3.00 0.54
C LEU A 106 -6.23 2.06 -0.58
N SER A 107 -6.33 0.75 -0.36
CA SER A 107 -6.05 -0.25 -1.39
C SER A 107 -6.91 -0.02 -2.64
N ASN A 108 -8.22 0.24 -2.44
CA ASN A 108 -9.11 0.53 -3.56
C ASN A 108 -8.70 1.79 -4.31
N ALA A 109 -8.24 2.82 -3.59
CA ALA A 109 -7.74 4.04 -4.21
C ALA A 109 -6.53 3.74 -5.09
N LEU A 110 -5.60 2.92 -4.58
CA LEU A 110 -4.39 2.57 -5.32
C LEU A 110 -4.70 1.78 -6.59
N ILE A 111 -5.67 0.87 -6.52
CA ILE A 111 -6.09 0.11 -7.70
C ILE A 111 -6.68 1.05 -8.75
N SER A 112 -7.41 2.09 -8.31
CA SER A 112 -8.03 3.02 -9.25
C SER A 112 -7.00 3.77 -10.11
N ILE A 113 -5.76 3.87 -9.64
CA ILE A 113 -4.69 4.52 -10.42
C ILE A 113 -3.78 3.50 -11.11
N GLY A 114 -4.19 2.23 -11.13
CA GLY A 114 -3.49 1.21 -11.91
C GLY A 114 -2.48 0.37 -11.15
N ILE A 115 -2.40 0.51 -9.83
CA ILE A 115 -1.49 -0.33 -9.05
C ILE A 115 -2.09 -1.73 -8.95
N ALA A 116 -1.27 -2.75 -9.22
CA ALA A 116 -1.73 -4.14 -9.22
C ALA A 116 -2.27 -4.54 -7.85
N ALA A 117 -3.36 -5.30 -7.83
CA ALA A 117 -3.99 -5.75 -6.58
C ALA A 117 -2.99 -6.48 -5.68
N ALA A 118 -2.11 -7.28 -6.26
CA ALA A 118 -1.11 -8.03 -5.50
C ALA A 118 -0.15 -7.12 -4.71
N LEU A 119 0.02 -5.88 -5.15
CA LEU A 119 0.87 -4.90 -4.46
C LEU A 119 0.05 -3.90 -3.65
N ALA A 120 -1.18 -3.62 -4.09
CA ALA A 120 -1.98 -2.53 -3.51
C ALA A 120 -2.27 -2.73 -2.02
N GLY A 121 -2.62 -3.94 -1.61
CA GLY A 121 -2.92 -4.23 -0.21
C GLY A 121 -1.69 -4.03 0.69
N VAL A 122 -0.55 -4.54 0.25
CA VAL A 122 0.71 -4.42 0.99
C VAL A 122 1.14 -2.96 1.07
N LEU A 123 1.07 -2.25 -0.05
CA LEU A 123 1.42 -0.84 -0.10
C LEU A 123 0.49 -0.02 0.79
N ALA A 124 -0.82 -0.31 0.75
CA ALA A 124 -1.78 0.38 1.60
C ALA A 124 -1.46 0.19 3.08
N ALA A 125 -1.15 -1.04 3.49
CA ALA A 125 -0.77 -1.31 4.87
C ALA A 125 0.47 -0.53 5.29
N LEU A 126 1.48 -0.47 4.40
CA LEU A 126 2.70 0.30 4.66
C LEU A 126 2.38 1.79 4.84
N LEU A 127 1.57 2.35 3.94
CA LEU A 127 1.23 3.77 4.00
C LEU A 127 0.45 4.10 5.27
N ILE A 128 -0.49 3.24 5.65
CA ILE A 128 -1.26 3.44 6.87
C ILE A 128 -0.34 3.41 8.08
N LYS A 129 0.58 2.46 8.14
CA LYS A 129 1.50 2.33 9.28
C LYS A 129 2.51 3.47 9.33
N HIS A 130 2.97 3.95 8.19
CA HIS A 130 3.99 5.01 8.16
C HIS A 130 3.42 6.40 8.39
N PHE A 131 2.21 6.67 7.87
CA PHE A 131 1.73 8.05 7.83
C PHE A 131 0.42 8.27 8.57
N PHE A 132 -0.54 7.36 8.43
CA PHE A 132 -1.87 7.59 9.02
C PHE A 132 -1.91 7.26 10.52
N ILE A 133 -1.31 6.15 10.92
CA ILE A 133 -1.27 5.80 12.34
C ILE A 133 -0.49 6.84 13.15
N PRO A 134 0.71 7.28 12.72
CA PRO A 134 1.40 8.35 13.46
C PRO A 134 0.63 9.67 13.49
N ALA A 135 -0.19 9.94 12.46
CA ALA A 135 -0.97 11.17 12.39
C ALA A 135 -2.23 11.14 13.25
N ALA A 136 -2.63 9.96 13.76
CA ALA A 136 -3.93 9.78 14.39
C ALA A 136 -4.21 10.76 15.54
N LYS A 137 -3.20 11.05 16.37
CA LYS A 137 -3.37 11.92 17.51
C LYS A 137 -3.59 13.40 17.12
N ASP A 138 -3.12 13.78 15.92
CA ASP A 138 -3.27 15.14 15.42
C ASP A 138 -4.36 15.24 14.34
N GLY A 139 -5.04 14.11 14.06
CA GLY A 139 -6.02 14.01 13.01
C GLY A 139 -5.44 13.37 11.77
N TYR A 140 -6.19 12.45 11.16
CA TYR A 140 -5.70 11.72 9.99
C TYR A 140 -5.39 12.62 8.81
N GLU A 141 -6.01 13.80 8.74
CA GLU A 141 -5.73 14.75 7.64
C GLU A 141 -4.29 15.26 7.67
N THR A 142 -3.58 15.13 8.80
CA THR A 142 -2.17 15.51 8.86
C THR A 142 -1.26 14.45 8.23
N ALA A 143 -1.80 13.29 7.89
CA ALA A 143 -1.01 12.22 7.28
C ALA A 143 -0.32 12.68 5.99
N CYS A 144 -1.01 13.47 5.16
CA CYS A 144 -0.41 13.97 3.93
C CYS A 144 0.77 14.88 4.19
N LYS A 145 0.74 15.64 5.27
CA LYS A 145 1.86 16.49 5.64
C LYS A 145 3.08 15.67 6.04
N LEU A 146 2.87 14.64 6.85
CA LEU A 146 3.94 13.72 7.23
C LEU A 146 4.51 13.01 6.02
N TRP A 147 3.64 12.56 5.14
CA TRP A 147 4.02 11.83 3.93
C TRP A 147 4.88 12.71 3.02
N LYS A 148 4.51 13.98 2.87
CA LYS A 148 5.27 14.91 2.05
C LYS A 148 6.71 15.04 2.53
N GLU A 149 6.93 15.00 3.84
CA GLU A 149 8.26 15.10 4.41
C GLU A 149 9.12 13.89 4.07
N GLU A 150 8.51 12.75 3.79
CA GLU A 150 9.22 11.52 3.48
C GLU A 150 9.44 11.33 1.97
N LEU A 151 8.87 12.20 1.14
CA LEU A 151 9.09 12.08 -0.30
C LEU A 151 10.55 12.36 -0.62
N PRO A 152 11.14 11.60 -1.58
CA PRO A 152 12.49 11.91 -2.00
C PRO A 152 12.56 13.35 -2.48
N GLN A 153 13.56 14.07 -2.00
CA GLN A 153 13.79 15.43 -2.48
C GLN A 153 14.19 15.29 -3.93
N SER A 154 13.31 15.77 -4.81
CA SER A 154 13.73 15.76 -6.19
C SER A 154 14.85 16.78 -6.31
N SER A 155 15.97 16.31 -6.74
CA SER A 155 17.08 17.19 -6.97
C SER A 155 16.86 17.93 -8.28
N GLU A 156 16.02 18.89 -8.21
CA GLU A 156 15.76 19.66 -9.40
C GLU A 156 16.99 20.39 -9.83
#